data_c1bbb9bc69f4c91af04922669f500a68
#
_entry.id   c1bbb9bc69f4c91af04922669f500a68
#
_cell.length_a   1.000
_cell.length_b   1.000
_cell.length_c   1.000
_cell.angle_alpha   90.00
_cell.angle_beta   90.00
_cell.angle_gamma   90.00
#
_symmetry.space_group_name_H-M   'P 1'
#
loop_
_entity.id
_entity.type
_entity.pdbx_description
1 polymer ?
#
loop_
_entity_poly.entity_id
_entity_poly.type
_entity_poly.pdbx_seq_one_letter_code
_entity_poly.pdbx_strand_id
1 'polypeptide(L)'
;MNQWQFDEVEVVETWQQIVASQSLDLILFTAFAALALTSFFRKSVRLKYVTLVASVAYLGVYKSQLLSIVNVFGVMGGNLPIFKYNLGWYLFAVFSVVTTVLFGRLYCGRVCAYGAMTQLLDPIVPARFRYDVPLRIERHASKIKYVLLAGVCIYFLATRDMSIYRYVEPFWMFTGHETTAMWIAVGVLLVATVFVRNLYCRFLCPLGAALGLLSKFTIFGIKRWSECNTCKLCEKTCQWGAIEGPKIIMAECVRCDDCERLYMDQQKCPHWIILRKKSAVVSRQSAVKSPSQ
;
A
#
# COMPACT_ATOMS: atom_id res chain seq x y z
N MET A 1 23.64 46.87 -35.58
CA MET A 1 22.77 45.79 -35.18
C MET A 1 23.56 44.94 -34.20
N ASN A 2 23.41 45.17 -32.91
CA ASN A 2 24.16 44.48 -31.88
C ASN A 2 23.42 43.20 -31.51
N GLN A 3 24.01 42.12 -31.92
CA GLN A 3 23.60 40.75 -31.53
C GLN A 3 24.02 40.56 -30.07
N TRP A 4 23.08 40.62 -29.15
CA TRP A 4 23.30 40.21 -27.76
C TRP A 4 23.43 38.69 -27.74
N GLN A 5 24.67 38.21 -27.83
CA GLN A 5 24.99 36.84 -27.45
C GLN A 5 24.96 36.79 -25.92
N PHE A 6 23.87 36.30 -25.38
CA PHE A 6 23.89 35.78 -24.01
C PHE A 6 24.65 34.46 -24.08
N ASP A 7 25.91 34.47 -23.67
CA ASP A 7 26.60 33.26 -23.31
C ASP A 7 25.83 32.67 -22.13
N GLU A 8 24.95 31.70 -22.40
CA GLU A 8 24.42 30.83 -21.39
C GLU A 8 25.61 30.09 -20.78
N VAL A 9 26.17 30.63 -19.71
CA VAL A 9 27.10 29.91 -18.86
C VAL A 9 26.30 28.71 -18.34
N GLU A 10 26.43 27.57 -18.97
CA GLU A 10 25.99 26.30 -18.40
C GLU A 10 26.75 26.14 -17.08
N VAL A 11 26.11 26.56 -15.98
CA VAL A 11 26.61 26.30 -14.64
C VAL A 11 26.58 24.80 -14.47
N VAL A 12 27.71 24.15 -14.71
CA VAL A 12 27.90 22.72 -14.49
C VAL A 12 27.83 22.51 -12.97
N GLU A 13 26.61 22.40 -12.44
CA GLU A 13 26.41 22.07 -11.03
C GLU A 13 27.05 20.72 -10.74
N THR A 14 27.97 20.72 -9.82
CA THR A 14 28.63 19.49 -9.33
C THR A 14 27.61 18.63 -8.56
N TRP A 15 27.77 17.31 -8.60
CA TRP A 15 26.92 16.37 -7.83
C TRP A 15 26.81 16.74 -6.37
N GLN A 16 27.86 17.31 -5.78
CA GLN A 16 27.86 17.77 -4.39
C GLN A 16 26.85 18.91 -4.15
N GLN A 17 26.76 19.88 -5.08
CA GLN A 17 25.82 20.98 -4.99
C GLN A 17 24.37 20.49 -5.15
N ILE A 18 24.13 19.56 -6.07
CA ILE A 18 22.82 18.95 -6.29
C ILE A 18 22.34 18.17 -5.07
N VAL A 19 23.20 17.34 -4.49
CA VAL A 19 22.89 16.61 -3.26
C VAL A 19 22.72 17.55 -2.07
N ALA A 20 23.51 18.62 -1.98
CA ALA A 20 23.38 19.61 -0.94
C ALA A 20 22.04 20.36 -1.01
N SER A 21 21.59 20.74 -2.22
CA SER A 21 20.30 21.42 -2.41
C SER A 21 19.09 20.54 -2.07
N GLN A 22 19.22 19.22 -2.25
CA GLN A 22 18.16 18.23 -1.96
C GLN A 22 18.37 17.51 -0.61
N SER A 23 19.37 17.90 0.17
CA SER A 23 19.77 17.18 1.40
C SER A 23 18.63 17.03 2.41
N LEU A 24 17.86 18.09 2.65
CA LEU A 24 16.72 18.05 3.55
C LEU A 24 15.68 17.01 3.11
N ASP A 25 15.37 16.98 1.83
CA ASP A 25 14.41 16.04 1.26
C ASP A 25 14.88 14.59 1.38
N LEU A 26 16.17 14.36 1.14
CA LEU A 26 16.79 13.05 1.26
C LEU A 26 16.80 12.56 2.72
N ILE A 27 17.09 13.44 3.68
CA ILE A 27 17.07 13.12 5.11
C ILE A 27 15.64 12.80 5.56
N LEU A 28 14.66 13.64 5.21
CA LEU A 28 13.25 13.43 5.58
C LEU A 28 12.71 12.14 4.96
N PHE A 29 13.01 11.88 3.69
CA PHE A 29 12.60 10.65 3.03
C PHE A 29 13.23 9.41 3.68
N THR A 30 14.54 9.46 3.98
CA THR A 30 15.26 8.35 4.62
C THR A 30 14.69 8.07 6.02
N ALA A 31 14.42 9.11 6.80
CA ALA A 31 13.80 8.98 8.11
C ALA A 31 12.39 8.37 8.02
N PHE A 32 11.59 8.81 7.05
CA PHE A 32 10.25 8.26 6.80
C PHE A 32 10.31 6.80 6.33
N ALA A 33 11.21 6.45 5.40
CA ALA A 33 11.41 5.09 4.92
C ALA A 33 11.86 4.16 6.06
N ALA A 34 12.80 4.62 6.90
CA ALA A 34 13.23 3.89 8.09
C ALA A 34 12.08 3.67 9.09
N LEU A 35 11.22 4.68 9.31
CA LEU A 35 10.03 4.56 10.15
C LEU A 35 9.05 3.52 9.57
N ALA A 36 8.79 3.55 8.26
CA ALA A 36 7.89 2.62 7.58
C ALA A 36 8.40 1.18 7.68
N LEU A 37 9.69 0.95 7.43
CA LEU A 37 10.32 -0.37 7.55
C LEU A 37 10.35 -0.85 8.99
N THR A 38 10.72 0.00 9.95
CA THR A 38 10.72 -0.36 11.39
C THR A 38 9.31 -0.72 11.85
N SER A 39 8.30 0.03 11.43
CA SER A 39 6.89 -0.27 11.68
C SER A 39 6.49 -1.63 11.12
N PHE A 40 6.98 -1.96 9.92
CA PHE A 40 6.70 -3.23 9.26
C PHE A 40 7.35 -4.42 10.02
N PHE A 41 8.63 -4.32 10.38
CA PHE A 41 9.34 -5.42 11.05
C PHE A 41 8.91 -5.61 12.49
N ARG A 42 8.67 -4.52 13.24
CA ARG A 42 8.25 -4.61 14.65
C ARG A 42 6.79 -5.00 14.84
N LYS A 43 5.94 -4.92 13.80
CA LYS A 43 4.52 -5.28 13.80
C LYS A 43 3.70 -4.64 14.95
N SER A 44 4.18 -3.51 15.46
CA SER A 44 3.54 -2.78 16.55
C SER A 44 2.37 -1.95 16.02
N VAL A 45 1.19 -2.06 16.67
CA VAL A 45 -0.01 -1.29 16.34
C VAL A 45 0.25 0.21 16.46
N ARG A 46 0.90 0.63 17.55
CA ARG A 46 1.19 2.06 17.78
C ARG A 46 2.09 2.62 16.68
N LEU A 47 3.15 1.88 16.33
CA LEU A 47 4.09 2.29 15.30
C LEU A 47 3.45 2.33 13.91
N LYS A 48 2.51 1.41 13.63
CA LYS A 48 1.69 1.43 12.41
C LYS A 48 0.93 2.76 12.30
N TYR A 49 0.19 3.15 13.34
CA TYR A 49 -0.59 4.41 13.32
C TYR A 49 0.30 5.65 13.23
N VAL A 50 1.43 5.67 13.94
CA VAL A 50 2.43 6.76 13.80
C VAL A 50 2.91 6.88 12.35
N THR A 51 3.22 5.74 11.70
CA THR A 51 3.64 5.72 10.28
C THR A 51 2.53 6.22 9.35
N LEU A 52 1.27 5.85 9.60
CA LEU A 52 0.14 6.31 8.80
C LEU A 52 -0.07 7.82 8.92
N VAL A 53 0.01 8.37 10.14
CA VAL A 53 -0.07 9.83 10.35
C VAL A 53 1.11 10.54 9.69
N ALA A 54 2.34 10.02 9.85
CA ALA A 54 3.52 10.56 9.20
C ALA A 54 3.40 10.51 7.66
N SER A 55 2.80 9.47 7.09
CA SER A 55 2.55 9.36 5.65
C SER A 55 1.62 10.46 5.15
N VAL A 56 0.49 10.69 5.85
CA VAL A 56 -0.45 11.76 5.47
C VAL A 56 0.22 13.13 5.59
N ALA A 57 0.93 13.39 6.69
CA ALA A 57 1.58 14.67 6.93
C ALA A 57 2.73 14.93 5.94
N TYR A 58 3.62 13.97 5.75
CA TYR A 58 4.83 14.13 4.92
C TYR A 58 4.51 14.02 3.42
N LEU A 59 3.95 12.90 2.97
CA LEU A 59 3.70 12.64 1.54
C LEU A 59 2.43 13.30 1.04
N GLY A 60 1.39 13.38 1.86
CA GLY A 60 0.14 14.03 1.49
C GLY A 60 0.25 15.54 1.53
N VAL A 61 0.48 16.13 2.71
CA VAL A 61 0.38 17.57 2.89
C VAL A 61 1.68 18.30 2.54
N TYR A 62 2.82 17.86 3.07
CA TYR A 62 4.08 18.60 2.90
C TYR A 62 4.64 18.49 1.50
N LYS A 63 4.78 17.27 0.96
CA LYS A 63 5.36 17.03 -0.36
C LYS A 63 4.33 17.00 -1.49
N SER A 64 3.08 16.63 -1.18
CA SER A 64 2.03 16.36 -2.18
C SER A 64 2.50 15.40 -3.30
N GLN A 65 3.46 14.52 -2.96
CA GLN A 65 4.09 13.58 -3.89
C GLN A 65 3.65 12.16 -3.57
N LEU A 66 2.75 11.66 -4.39
CA LEU A 66 2.31 10.25 -4.35
C LEU A 66 2.70 9.56 -5.64
N LEU A 67 3.03 8.29 -5.55
CA LEU A 67 3.08 7.47 -6.76
C LEU A 67 1.68 7.41 -7.37
N SER A 68 1.59 7.67 -8.65
CA SER A 68 0.38 7.79 -9.45
C SER A 68 0.55 6.95 -10.71
N ILE A 69 -0.55 6.68 -11.40
CA ILE A 69 -0.53 6.06 -12.72
C ILE A 69 0.26 6.89 -13.74
N VAL A 70 0.37 8.22 -13.53
CA VAL A 70 1.21 9.11 -14.35
C VAL A 70 2.68 8.65 -14.36
N ASN A 71 3.18 8.12 -13.25
CA ASN A 71 4.53 7.59 -13.19
C ASN A 71 4.70 6.34 -14.08
N VAL A 72 3.66 5.51 -14.17
CA VAL A 72 3.62 4.37 -15.09
C VAL A 72 3.61 4.86 -16.53
N PHE A 73 2.83 5.91 -16.83
CA PHE A 73 2.82 6.54 -18.15
C PHE A 73 4.19 7.15 -18.51
N GLY A 74 4.84 7.80 -17.56
CA GLY A 74 6.20 8.33 -17.73
C GLY A 74 7.19 7.26 -18.15
N VAL A 75 7.15 6.10 -17.47
CA VAL A 75 7.97 4.93 -17.82
C VAL A 75 7.61 4.40 -19.21
N MET A 76 6.32 4.23 -19.52
CA MET A 76 5.85 3.73 -20.82
C MET A 76 6.14 4.68 -21.98
N GLY A 77 6.09 5.98 -21.75
CA GLY A 77 6.33 7.01 -22.74
C GLY A 77 7.81 7.44 -22.88
N GLY A 78 8.69 6.94 -22.01
CA GLY A 78 10.08 7.39 -21.95
C GLY A 78 10.26 8.81 -21.37
N ASN A 79 9.19 9.43 -20.87
CA ASN A 79 9.19 10.78 -20.31
C ASN A 79 9.37 10.74 -18.80
N LEU A 80 10.59 10.45 -18.38
CA LEU A 80 10.95 10.47 -16.96
C LEU A 80 11.45 11.85 -16.55
N PRO A 81 11.18 12.30 -15.30
CA PRO A 81 11.73 13.55 -14.79
C PRO A 81 13.26 13.49 -14.81
N ILE A 82 13.90 14.65 -15.05
CA ILE A 82 15.36 14.72 -15.12
C ILE A 82 15.95 14.24 -13.79
N PHE A 83 16.78 13.19 -13.85
CA PHE A 83 17.36 12.51 -12.67
C PHE A 83 18.08 13.48 -11.74
N LYS A 84 18.86 14.40 -12.32
CA LYS A 84 19.67 15.38 -11.62
C LYS A 84 18.86 16.22 -10.60
N TYR A 85 17.62 16.63 -10.96
CA TYR A 85 16.80 17.52 -10.14
C TYR A 85 15.72 16.80 -9.32
N ASN A 86 15.54 15.49 -9.53
CA ASN A 86 14.45 14.72 -8.92
C ASN A 86 14.95 13.46 -8.21
N LEU A 87 16.10 13.53 -7.55
CA LEU A 87 16.73 12.39 -6.88
C LEU A 87 15.82 11.77 -5.81
N GLY A 88 15.14 12.60 -5.02
CA GLY A 88 14.19 12.15 -4.00
C GLY A 88 13.03 11.35 -4.58
N TRP A 89 12.52 11.77 -5.75
CA TRP A 89 11.45 11.04 -6.45
C TRP A 89 11.93 9.66 -6.94
N TYR A 90 13.13 9.58 -7.51
CA TYR A 90 13.69 8.30 -7.95
C TYR A 90 13.92 7.34 -6.79
N LEU A 91 14.46 7.83 -5.66
CA LEU A 91 14.62 7.02 -4.46
C LEU A 91 13.26 6.52 -3.93
N PHE A 92 12.25 7.37 -3.96
CA PHE A 92 10.89 6.99 -3.57
C PHE A 92 10.28 5.94 -4.50
N ALA A 93 10.45 6.08 -5.81
CA ALA A 93 9.98 5.11 -6.80
C ALA A 93 10.70 3.76 -6.63
N VAL A 94 12.03 3.78 -6.52
CA VAL A 94 12.85 2.57 -6.30
C VAL A 94 12.47 1.90 -4.97
N PHE A 95 12.36 2.67 -3.89
CA PHE A 95 11.91 2.16 -2.59
C PHE A 95 10.56 1.44 -2.70
N SER A 96 9.60 2.02 -3.40
CA SER A 96 8.26 1.46 -3.54
C SER A 96 8.25 0.19 -4.39
N VAL A 97 9.01 0.14 -5.48
CA VAL A 97 9.15 -1.05 -6.33
C VAL A 97 9.88 -2.16 -5.59
N VAL A 98 11.02 -1.87 -4.99
CA VAL A 98 11.83 -2.85 -4.25
C VAL A 98 11.04 -3.43 -3.07
N THR A 99 10.40 -2.60 -2.27
CA THR A 99 9.58 -3.08 -1.14
C THR A 99 8.37 -3.89 -1.61
N THR A 100 7.81 -3.58 -2.80
CA THR A 100 6.71 -4.36 -3.37
C THR A 100 7.18 -5.73 -3.85
N VAL A 101 8.34 -5.84 -4.47
CA VAL A 101 8.93 -7.13 -4.89
C VAL A 101 9.37 -7.95 -3.68
N LEU A 102 9.97 -7.33 -2.68
CA LEU A 102 10.43 -8.06 -1.50
C LEU A 102 9.28 -8.50 -0.58
N PHE A 103 8.38 -7.60 -0.24
CA PHE A 103 7.39 -7.81 0.83
C PHE A 103 5.94 -7.77 0.34
N GLY A 104 5.67 -7.42 -0.91
CA GLY A 104 4.32 -7.17 -1.43
C GLY A 104 3.92 -5.69 -1.31
N ARG A 105 2.65 -5.38 -1.48
CA ARG A 105 2.11 -4.01 -1.59
C ARG A 105 2.26 -3.17 -0.30
N LEU A 106 3.45 -3.16 0.29
CA LEU A 106 3.75 -2.40 1.51
C LEU A 106 3.53 -0.90 1.31
N TYR A 107 3.83 -0.39 0.10
CA TYR A 107 3.53 0.98 -0.28
C TYR A 107 2.07 1.36 0.03
N CYS A 108 1.10 0.56 -0.43
CA CYS A 108 -0.33 0.84 -0.22
C CYS A 108 -0.75 0.77 1.25
N GLY A 109 -0.07 -0.07 2.04
CA GLY A 109 -0.44 -0.30 3.44
C GLY A 109 0.17 0.67 4.45
N ARG A 110 1.26 1.38 4.10
CA ARG A 110 2.02 2.23 5.05
C ARG A 110 2.53 3.54 4.49
N VAL A 111 2.73 3.61 3.16
CA VAL A 111 3.43 4.74 2.55
C VAL A 111 2.47 5.65 1.77
N CYS A 112 1.47 5.10 1.08
CA CYS A 112 0.48 5.88 0.36
C CYS A 112 -0.38 6.73 1.31
N ALA A 113 -0.34 8.05 1.19
CA ALA A 113 -1.10 8.96 2.07
C ALA A 113 -2.62 8.76 1.96
N TYR A 114 -3.14 8.48 0.76
CA TYR A 114 -4.57 8.17 0.60
C TYR A 114 -4.96 6.87 1.31
N GLY A 115 -4.16 5.81 1.13
CA GLY A 115 -4.37 4.54 1.83
C GLY A 115 -4.20 4.66 3.34
N ALA A 116 -3.29 5.52 3.80
CA ALA A 116 -3.10 5.83 5.21
C ALA A 116 -4.32 6.55 5.79
N MET A 117 -4.85 7.55 5.09
CA MET A 117 -6.05 8.30 5.50
C MET A 117 -7.26 7.39 5.65
N THR A 118 -7.50 6.49 4.69
CA THR A 118 -8.64 5.55 4.76
C THR A 118 -8.48 4.54 5.90
N GLN A 119 -7.25 4.10 6.22
CA GLN A 119 -6.97 3.24 7.36
C GLN A 119 -7.10 3.98 8.71
N LEU A 120 -6.79 5.27 8.77
CA LEU A 120 -6.98 6.10 9.97
C LEU A 120 -8.47 6.35 10.25
N LEU A 121 -9.33 6.36 9.23
CA LEU A 121 -10.78 6.45 9.39
C LEU A 121 -11.40 5.15 9.98
N ASP A 122 -10.75 4.00 9.80
CA ASP A 122 -11.33 2.71 10.21
C ASP A 122 -11.64 2.62 11.72
N PRO A 123 -10.78 2.99 12.66
CA PRO A 123 -11.10 2.94 14.09
C PRO A 123 -12.14 4.00 14.54
N ILE A 124 -12.35 5.05 13.75
CA ILE A 124 -13.29 6.13 14.07
C ILE A 124 -14.72 5.74 13.72
N VAL A 125 -14.90 4.94 12.66
CA VAL A 125 -16.22 4.56 12.16
C VAL A 125 -16.78 3.36 12.93
N PRO A 126 -17.95 3.48 13.60
CA PRO A 126 -18.57 2.36 14.31
C PRO A 126 -18.89 1.18 13.38
N ALA A 127 -18.71 -0.03 13.89
CA ALA A 127 -18.92 -1.27 13.13
C ALA A 127 -20.34 -1.38 12.51
N ARG A 128 -21.34 -0.73 13.13
CA ARG A 128 -22.74 -0.75 12.64
C ARG A 128 -22.95 -0.11 11.27
N PHE A 129 -22.02 0.79 10.85
CA PHE A 129 -22.10 1.44 9.53
C PHE A 129 -21.26 0.69 8.48
N ARG A 130 -20.56 -0.37 8.88
CA ARG A 130 -19.67 -1.14 7.99
C ARG A 130 -20.45 -2.25 7.30
N TYR A 131 -20.37 -2.25 5.99
CA TYR A 131 -20.88 -3.33 5.16
C TYR A 131 -19.73 -4.27 4.77
N ASP A 132 -19.81 -5.53 5.18
CA ASP A 132 -18.86 -6.55 4.78
C ASP A 132 -19.29 -7.09 3.41
N VAL A 133 -18.48 -6.82 2.39
CA VAL A 133 -18.74 -7.25 1.02
C VAL A 133 -18.65 -8.78 0.95
N PRO A 134 -19.69 -9.49 0.44
CA PRO A 134 -19.62 -10.94 0.29
C PRO A 134 -18.47 -11.34 -0.64
N LEU A 135 -17.73 -12.39 -0.30
CA LEU A 135 -16.55 -12.87 -1.05
C LEU A 135 -16.79 -13.06 -2.57
N ARG A 136 -18.01 -13.46 -2.94
CA ARG A 136 -18.37 -13.62 -4.36
C ARG A 136 -18.33 -12.29 -5.12
N ILE A 137 -18.91 -11.23 -4.52
CA ILE A 137 -18.94 -9.89 -5.09
C ILE A 137 -17.51 -9.31 -5.06
N GLU A 138 -16.80 -9.49 -3.96
CA GLU A 138 -15.44 -9.01 -3.79
C GLU A 138 -14.48 -9.52 -4.87
N ARG A 139 -14.54 -10.82 -5.18
CA ARG A 139 -13.71 -11.45 -6.21
C ARG A 139 -13.95 -10.85 -7.62
N HIS A 140 -15.19 -10.47 -7.93
CA HIS A 140 -15.49 -9.83 -9.20
C HIS A 140 -15.16 -8.33 -9.18
N ALA A 141 -15.50 -7.64 -8.11
CA ALA A 141 -15.24 -6.22 -7.94
C ALA A 141 -13.73 -5.90 -7.92
N SER A 142 -12.90 -6.76 -7.33
CA SER A 142 -11.44 -6.57 -7.33
C SER A 142 -10.82 -6.60 -8.72
N LYS A 143 -11.50 -7.19 -9.73
CA LYS A 143 -11.05 -7.19 -11.12
C LYS A 143 -11.25 -5.84 -11.80
N ILE A 144 -12.18 -5.00 -11.31
CA ILE A 144 -12.50 -3.68 -11.90
C ILE A 144 -11.24 -2.81 -11.98
N LYS A 145 -10.41 -2.79 -10.95
CA LYS A 145 -9.16 -2.00 -10.95
C LYS A 145 -8.18 -2.43 -12.05
N TYR A 146 -8.15 -3.72 -12.42
CA TYR A 146 -7.30 -4.21 -13.51
C TYR A 146 -7.86 -3.81 -14.88
N VAL A 147 -9.20 -3.81 -15.03
CA VAL A 147 -9.87 -3.31 -16.24
C VAL A 147 -9.64 -1.81 -16.37
N LEU A 148 -9.75 -1.04 -15.26
CA LEU A 148 -9.44 0.38 -15.26
C LEU A 148 -7.96 0.63 -15.61
N LEU A 149 -7.03 -0.12 -15.03
CA LEU A 149 -5.61 -0.02 -15.39
C LEU A 149 -5.40 -0.25 -16.89
N ALA A 150 -5.96 -1.33 -17.44
CA ALA A 150 -5.84 -1.64 -18.86
C ALA A 150 -6.46 -0.53 -19.73
N GLY A 151 -7.67 -0.08 -19.38
CA GLY A 151 -8.34 0.99 -20.11
C GLY A 151 -7.56 2.31 -20.13
N VAL A 152 -7.02 2.71 -18.96
CA VAL A 152 -6.24 3.94 -18.84
C VAL A 152 -4.90 3.85 -19.58
N CYS A 153 -4.24 2.66 -19.53
CA CYS A 153 -3.02 2.43 -20.31
C CYS A 153 -3.28 2.44 -21.83
N ILE A 154 -4.36 1.82 -22.30
CA ILE A 154 -4.76 1.83 -23.72
C ILE A 154 -5.06 3.26 -24.17
N TYR A 155 -5.81 4.02 -23.38
CA TYR A 155 -6.10 5.42 -23.66
C TYR A 155 -4.81 6.23 -23.79
N PHE A 156 -3.88 6.10 -22.83
CA PHE A 156 -2.59 6.79 -22.88
C PHE A 156 -1.78 6.42 -24.13
N LEU A 157 -1.74 5.15 -24.51
CA LEU A 157 -1.02 4.71 -25.71
C LEU A 157 -1.62 5.28 -27.00
N ALA A 158 -2.94 5.43 -27.05
CA ALA A 158 -3.66 5.96 -28.20
C ALA A 158 -3.54 7.49 -28.32
N THR A 159 -3.66 8.22 -27.21
CA THR A 159 -3.77 9.70 -27.22
C THR A 159 -2.49 10.40 -26.77
N ARG A 160 -1.60 9.69 -26.06
CA ARG A 160 -0.42 10.27 -25.36
C ARG A 160 -0.79 11.35 -24.33
N ASP A 161 -2.07 11.46 -23.99
CA ASP A 161 -2.57 12.39 -22.99
C ASP A 161 -2.46 11.81 -21.58
N MET A 162 -1.73 12.52 -20.71
CA MET A 162 -1.55 12.13 -19.31
C MET A 162 -2.67 12.66 -18.42
N SER A 163 -3.51 13.60 -18.89
CA SER A 163 -4.49 14.32 -18.06
C SER A 163 -5.60 13.41 -17.51
N ILE A 164 -5.82 12.26 -18.13
CA ILE A 164 -6.83 11.27 -17.71
C ILE A 164 -6.68 10.84 -16.24
N TYR A 165 -5.46 10.91 -15.66
CA TYR A 165 -5.22 10.55 -14.27
C TYR A 165 -6.09 11.35 -13.29
N ARG A 166 -6.39 12.61 -13.61
CA ARG A 166 -7.19 13.50 -12.78
C ARG A 166 -8.58 12.93 -12.49
N TYR A 167 -9.16 12.24 -13.47
CA TYR A 167 -10.50 11.66 -13.35
C TYR A 167 -10.50 10.29 -12.66
N VAL A 168 -9.37 9.62 -12.67
CA VAL A 168 -9.27 8.23 -12.17
C VAL A 168 -8.65 8.18 -10.76
N GLU A 169 -7.72 9.09 -10.45
CA GLU A 169 -7.00 9.11 -9.19
C GLU A 169 -7.33 10.34 -8.34
N PRO A 170 -7.79 10.16 -7.09
CA PRO A 170 -8.13 11.26 -6.21
C PRO A 170 -6.90 11.89 -5.52
N PHE A 171 -5.67 11.55 -5.96
CA PHE A 171 -4.43 11.98 -5.29
C PHE A 171 -4.17 13.48 -5.43
N TRP A 172 -4.74 14.14 -6.45
CA TRP A 172 -4.72 15.58 -6.63
C TRP A 172 -5.37 16.34 -5.46
N MET A 173 -6.20 15.69 -4.64
CA MET A 173 -6.78 16.32 -3.44
C MET A 173 -5.73 16.89 -2.49
N PHE A 174 -4.51 16.36 -2.51
CA PHE A 174 -3.41 16.86 -1.71
C PHE A 174 -2.73 18.11 -2.31
N THR A 175 -2.93 18.38 -3.61
CA THR A 175 -2.42 19.60 -4.27
C THR A 175 -3.39 20.77 -4.18
N GLY A 176 -4.68 20.52 -4.02
CA GLY A 176 -5.70 21.54 -3.75
C GLY A 176 -6.16 22.39 -4.93
N HIS A 177 -5.72 22.11 -6.16
CA HIS A 177 -5.93 22.99 -7.33
C HIS A 177 -6.92 22.43 -8.36
N GLU A 178 -8.02 21.81 -7.93
CA GLU A 178 -8.98 21.19 -8.83
C GLU A 178 -10.39 21.78 -8.73
N THR A 179 -11.24 21.40 -9.70
CA THR A 179 -12.61 21.92 -9.81
C THR A 179 -13.52 21.45 -8.67
N THR A 180 -14.55 22.22 -8.35
CA THR A 180 -15.55 21.86 -7.32
C THR A 180 -16.20 20.49 -7.57
N ALA A 181 -16.46 20.14 -8.84
CA ALA A 181 -17.03 18.84 -9.19
C ALA A 181 -16.11 17.67 -8.77
N MET A 182 -14.80 17.82 -8.94
CA MET A 182 -13.83 16.80 -8.52
C MET A 182 -13.76 16.68 -6.99
N TRP A 183 -13.85 17.80 -6.25
CA TRP A 183 -13.93 17.76 -4.79
C TRP A 183 -15.19 17.05 -4.30
N ILE A 184 -16.33 17.22 -4.97
CA ILE A 184 -17.54 16.48 -4.69
C ILE A 184 -17.32 14.97 -4.91
N ALA A 185 -16.68 14.59 -6.03
CA ALA A 185 -16.38 13.19 -6.33
C ALA A 185 -15.50 12.54 -5.25
N VAL A 186 -14.46 13.24 -4.78
CA VAL A 186 -13.62 12.77 -3.67
C VAL A 186 -14.42 12.67 -2.38
N GLY A 187 -15.27 13.67 -2.08
CA GLY A 187 -16.15 13.63 -0.92
C GLY A 187 -17.07 12.40 -0.94
N VAL A 188 -17.67 12.09 -2.09
CA VAL A 188 -18.49 10.87 -2.28
C VAL A 188 -17.66 9.60 -2.06
N LEU A 189 -16.44 9.54 -2.59
CA LEU A 189 -15.54 8.39 -2.39
C LEU A 189 -15.17 8.21 -0.90
N LEU A 190 -14.91 9.29 -0.18
CA LEU A 190 -14.61 9.24 1.25
C LEU A 190 -15.83 8.79 2.06
N VAL A 191 -17.02 9.31 1.75
CA VAL A 191 -18.28 8.86 2.36
C VAL A 191 -18.51 7.38 2.06
N ALA A 192 -18.35 6.94 0.82
CA ALA A 192 -18.46 5.53 0.45
C ALA A 192 -17.46 4.64 1.20
N THR A 193 -16.26 5.16 1.51
CA THR A 193 -15.25 4.45 2.32
C THR A 193 -15.69 4.26 3.77
N VAL A 194 -16.60 5.09 4.29
CA VAL A 194 -17.21 4.88 5.62
C VAL A 194 -18.02 3.59 5.63
N PHE A 195 -18.75 3.29 4.56
CA PHE A 195 -19.59 2.09 4.45
C PHE A 195 -18.79 0.86 4.02
N VAL A 196 -17.90 0.99 3.04
CA VAL A 196 -17.07 -0.11 2.54
C VAL A 196 -15.59 0.22 2.77
N ARG A 197 -14.94 -0.56 3.61
CA ARG A 197 -13.54 -0.35 4.00
C ARG A 197 -12.63 -0.27 2.79
N ASN A 198 -11.84 0.81 2.71
CA ASN A 198 -10.83 1.03 1.68
C ASN A 198 -11.36 0.87 0.24
N LEU A 199 -12.61 1.29 -0.02
CA LEU A 199 -13.34 1.06 -1.28
C LEU A 199 -12.49 1.39 -2.51
N TYR A 200 -11.96 2.61 -2.60
CA TYR A 200 -11.15 3.03 -3.74
C TYR A 200 -9.91 2.15 -3.94
N CYS A 201 -9.13 1.94 -2.87
CA CYS A 201 -7.89 1.17 -2.94
C CYS A 201 -8.12 -0.31 -3.29
N ARG A 202 -9.27 -0.89 -2.89
CA ARG A 202 -9.62 -2.30 -3.14
C ARG A 202 -10.09 -2.52 -4.57
N PHE A 203 -10.94 -1.62 -5.09
CA PHE A 203 -11.70 -1.90 -6.30
C PHE A 203 -11.41 -0.97 -7.47
N LEU A 204 -10.94 0.25 -7.22
CA LEU A 204 -10.86 1.29 -8.26
C LEU A 204 -9.43 1.77 -8.55
N CYS A 205 -8.48 1.64 -7.62
CA CYS A 205 -7.15 2.23 -7.77
C CYS A 205 -6.30 1.54 -8.85
N PRO A 206 -6.00 2.21 -9.99
CA PRO A 206 -5.18 1.61 -11.04
C PRO A 206 -3.72 1.43 -10.64
N LEU A 207 -3.15 2.35 -9.87
CA LEU A 207 -1.82 2.15 -9.28
C LEU A 207 -1.79 0.93 -8.36
N GLY A 208 -2.85 0.75 -7.55
CA GLY A 208 -3.03 -0.43 -6.72
C GLY A 208 -3.09 -1.73 -7.53
N ALA A 209 -3.65 -1.70 -8.74
CA ALA A 209 -3.63 -2.83 -9.67
C ALA A 209 -2.22 -3.08 -10.23
N ALA A 210 -1.48 -2.04 -10.64
CA ALA A 210 -0.12 -2.16 -11.14
C ALA A 210 0.83 -2.78 -10.08
N LEU A 211 0.81 -2.24 -8.85
CA LEU A 211 1.56 -2.81 -7.73
C LEU A 211 1.07 -4.21 -7.36
N GLY A 212 -0.22 -4.51 -7.54
CA GLY A 212 -0.81 -5.83 -7.36
C GLY A 212 -0.25 -6.86 -8.35
N LEU A 213 -0.07 -6.49 -9.61
CA LEU A 213 0.58 -7.34 -10.61
C LEU A 213 2.03 -7.59 -10.24
N LEU A 214 2.77 -6.56 -9.84
CA LEU A 214 4.15 -6.68 -9.40
C LEU A 214 4.29 -7.55 -8.15
N SER A 215 3.34 -7.48 -7.22
CA SER A 215 3.36 -8.25 -5.98
C SER A 215 3.10 -9.75 -6.17
N LYS A 216 2.73 -10.21 -7.36
CA LYS A 216 2.71 -11.64 -7.68
C LYS A 216 4.11 -12.26 -7.62
N PHE A 217 5.14 -11.46 -7.83
CA PHE A 217 6.55 -11.87 -7.76
C PHE A 217 7.16 -11.69 -6.37
N THR A 218 6.33 -11.48 -5.32
CA THR A 218 6.83 -11.23 -3.96
C THR A 218 7.64 -12.39 -3.43
N ILE A 219 8.85 -12.09 -2.94
CA ILE A 219 9.80 -13.06 -2.41
C ILE A 219 9.40 -13.46 -0.98
N PHE A 220 9.16 -12.50 -0.10
CA PHE A 220 8.82 -12.72 1.31
C PHE A 220 7.31 -12.65 1.56
N GLY A 221 6.56 -13.58 0.97
CA GLY A 221 5.12 -13.70 1.16
C GLY A 221 4.75 -14.20 2.56
N ILE A 222 3.55 -13.87 3.03
CA ILE A 222 2.99 -14.45 4.27
C ILE A 222 2.58 -15.88 3.98
N LYS A 223 3.15 -16.81 4.75
CA LYS A 223 2.76 -18.23 4.70
C LYS A 223 1.82 -18.53 5.87
N ARG A 224 0.77 -19.28 5.59
CA ARG A 224 -0.19 -19.75 6.59
C ARG A 224 -0.19 -21.27 6.60
N TRP A 225 -0.67 -21.82 7.69
CA TRP A 225 -0.85 -23.25 7.83
C TRP A 225 -1.94 -23.76 6.87
N SER A 226 -1.68 -24.89 6.19
CA SER A 226 -2.59 -25.45 5.18
C SER A 226 -3.97 -25.85 5.74
N GLU A 227 -4.03 -26.21 7.02
CA GLU A 227 -5.25 -26.62 7.71
C GLU A 227 -6.14 -25.44 8.17
N CYS A 228 -5.75 -24.19 7.88
CA CYS A 228 -6.55 -23.00 8.21
C CYS A 228 -7.85 -22.85 7.39
N ASN A 229 -8.32 -23.88 6.72
CA ASN A 229 -9.54 -23.85 5.88
C ASN A 229 -10.83 -23.66 6.66
N THR A 230 -10.91 -24.26 7.86
CA THR A 230 -12.14 -24.25 8.67
C THR A 230 -12.30 -22.98 9.51
N CYS A 231 -11.17 -22.33 9.84
CA CYS A 231 -11.17 -21.12 10.66
C CYS A 231 -11.17 -19.86 9.80
N LYS A 232 -12.29 -19.16 9.75
CA LYS A 232 -12.47 -17.92 8.96
C LYS A 232 -12.10 -16.64 9.74
N LEU A 233 -11.43 -16.74 10.90
CA LEU A 233 -11.14 -15.58 11.74
C LEU A 233 -10.26 -14.55 11.03
N CYS A 234 -9.15 -14.98 10.40
CA CYS A 234 -8.26 -14.08 9.66
C CYS A 234 -8.93 -13.48 8.42
N GLU A 235 -9.83 -14.24 7.77
CA GLU A 235 -10.60 -13.79 6.62
C GLU A 235 -11.52 -12.62 7.01
N LYS A 236 -12.24 -12.76 8.14
CA LYS A 236 -13.09 -11.68 8.71
C LYS A 236 -12.27 -10.47 9.18
N THR A 237 -11.05 -10.69 9.65
CA THR A 237 -10.17 -9.60 10.11
C THR A 237 -9.53 -8.86 8.93
N CYS A 238 -9.44 -9.48 7.76
CA CYS A 238 -8.80 -8.89 6.60
C CYS A 238 -9.67 -7.79 5.97
N GLN A 239 -9.30 -6.53 6.22
CA GLN A 239 -9.99 -5.36 5.67
C GLN A 239 -9.82 -5.20 4.15
N TRP A 240 -8.91 -5.98 3.53
CA TRP A 240 -8.51 -5.86 2.13
C TRP A 240 -9.00 -7.01 1.27
N GLY A 241 -9.72 -7.99 1.83
CA GLY A 241 -10.22 -9.13 1.11
C GLY A 241 -9.14 -10.03 0.49
N ALA A 242 -7.92 -9.97 1.04
CA ALA A 242 -6.76 -10.67 0.48
C ALA A 242 -6.66 -12.14 0.93
N ILE A 243 -7.58 -12.65 1.74
CA ILE A 243 -7.52 -13.98 2.31
C ILE A 243 -8.65 -14.84 1.78
N GLU A 244 -8.30 -15.95 1.16
CA GLU A 244 -9.24 -16.95 0.65
C GLU A 244 -8.86 -18.33 1.20
N GLY A 245 -9.56 -18.76 2.24
CA GLY A 245 -9.23 -20.01 2.95
C GLY A 245 -7.80 -19.99 3.51
N PRO A 246 -6.96 -21.00 3.21
CA PRO A 246 -5.57 -21.04 3.69
C PRO A 246 -4.65 -20.11 2.89
N LYS A 247 -5.07 -19.65 1.72
CA LYS A 247 -4.22 -18.87 0.80
C LYS A 247 -4.36 -17.37 1.06
N ILE A 248 -3.25 -16.66 0.90
CA ILE A 248 -3.21 -15.20 0.86
C ILE A 248 -2.93 -14.78 -0.57
N ILE A 249 -3.84 -13.98 -1.13
CA ILE A 249 -3.71 -13.42 -2.48
C ILE A 249 -2.77 -12.22 -2.38
N MET A 250 -1.49 -12.41 -2.73
CA MET A 250 -0.47 -11.36 -2.60
C MET A 250 -0.80 -10.11 -3.42
N ALA A 251 -1.48 -10.29 -4.57
CA ALA A 251 -1.95 -9.19 -5.39
C ALA A 251 -2.95 -8.26 -4.68
N GLU A 252 -3.66 -8.74 -3.66
CA GLU A 252 -4.61 -7.96 -2.87
C GLU A 252 -4.06 -7.58 -1.48
N CYS A 253 -3.00 -8.25 -1.03
CA CYS A 253 -2.43 -8.07 0.30
C CYS A 253 -1.57 -6.81 0.38
N VAL A 254 -1.96 -5.84 1.22
CA VAL A 254 -1.21 -4.60 1.46
C VAL A 254 -0.26 -4.68 2.67
N ARG A 255 -0.07 -5.84 3.24
CA ARG A 255 0.83 -6.06 4.39
C ARG A 255 0.48 -5.18 5.59
N CYS A 256 -0.80 -5.11 5.92
CA CYS A 256 -1.29 -4.36 7.10
C CYS A 256 -0.99 -5.07 8.43
N ASP A 257 -0.56 -6.33 8.42
CA ASP A 257 -0.18 -7.22 9.52
C ASP A 257 -1.31 -7.62 10.48
N ASP A 258 -2.55 -7.20 10.25
CA ASP A 258 -3.66 -7.50 11.17
C ASP A 258 -3.92 -9.01 11.28
N CYS A 259 -3.91 -9.73 10.16
CA CYS A 259 -4.05 -11.20 10.16
C CYS A 259 -2.81 -11.90 10.73
N GLU A 260 -1.62 -11.36 10.51
CA GLU A 260 -0.38 -11.96 11.00
C GLU A 260 -0.27 -11.83 12.52
N ARG A 261 -0.64 -10.67 13.09
CA ARG A 261 -0.76 -10.48 14.53
C ARG A 261 -1.78 -11.44 15.16
N LEU A 262 -2.95 -11.60 14.52
CA LEU A 262 -3.95 -12.54 14.99
C LEU A 262 -3.44 -14.00 14.94
N TYR A 263 -2.71 -14.37 13.88
CA TYR A 263 -2.12 -15.69 13.74
C TYR A 263 -1.04 -15.96 14.79
N MET A 264 -0.26 -14.95 15.18
CA MET A 264 0.77 -15.07 16.23
C MET A 264 0.20 -15.07 17.65
N ASP A 265 -1.05 -14.61 17.83
CA ASP A 265 -1.68 -14.59 19.15
C ASP A 265 -2.11 -16.00 19.56
N GLN A 266 -1.33 -16.59 20.48
CA GLN A 266 -1.52 -17.96 20.97
C GLN A 266 -2.83 -18.16 21.75
N GLN A 267 -3.46 -17.08 22.21
CA GLN A 267 -4.71 -17.16 22.97
C GLN A 267 -5.94 -17.07 22.04
N LYS A 268 -5.84 -16.29 20.97
CA LYS A 268 -6.95 -16.04 20.06
C LYS A 268 -6.97 -16.95 18.84
N CYS A 269 -5.80 -17.38 18.35
CA CYS A 269 -5.72 -18.22 17.16
C CYS A 269 -6.05 -19.69 17.49
N PRO A 270 -7.12 -20.27 16.92
CA PRO A 270 -7.52 -21.68 17.15
C PRO A 270 -6.42 -22.69 16.81
N HIS A 271 -5.53 -22.40 15.88
CA HIS A 271 -4.39 -23.25 15.54
C HIS A 271 -3.52 -23.54 16.79
N TRP A 272 -3.13 -22.50 17.54
CA TRP A 272 -2.32 -22.67 18.76
C TRP A 272 -3.09 -23.35 19.89
N ILE A 273 -4.40 -23.10 20.00
CA ILE A 273 -5.26 -23.76 20.97
C ILE A 273 -5.32 -25.26 20.70
N ILE A 274 -5.48 -25.66 19.43
CA ILE A 274 -5.49 -27.09 19.03
C ILE A 274 -4.14 -27.75 19.29
N LEU A 275 -3.03 -27.10 18.92
CA LEU A 275 -1.68 -27.62 19.18
C LEU A 275 -1.42 -27.83 20.67
N ARG A 276 -1.80 -26.88 21.52
CA ARG A 276 -1.68 -27.02 22.99
C ARG A 276 -2.49 -28.19 23.52
N LYS A 277 -3.72 -28.37 23.04
CA LYS A 277 -4.55 -29.49 23.44
C LYS A 277 -3.92 -30.84 23.03
N LYS A 278 -3.41 -30.92 21.79
CA LYS A 278 -2.73 -32.12 21.29
C LYS A 278 -1.47 -32.44 22.12
N SER A 279 -0.62 -31.46 22.41
CA SER A 279 0.59 -31.66 23.21
C SER A 279 0.27 -32.09 24.65
N ALA A 280 -0.78 -31.52 25.27
CA ALA A 280 -1.23 -31.92 26.60
C ALA A 280 -1.77 -33.35 26.65
N VAL A 281 -2.43 -33.82 25.59
CA VAL A 281 -2.87 -35.23 25.50
C VAL A 281 -1.69 -36.17 25.34
N VAL A 282 -0.71 -35.82 24.48
CA VAL A 282 0.50 -36.64 24.29
C VAL A 282 1.31 -36.74 25.57
N SER A 283 1.49 -35.63 26.31
CA SER A 283 2.21 -35.66 27.59
C SER A 283 1.51 -36.49 28.67
N ARG A 284 0.16 -36.46 28.71
CA ARG A 284 -0.60 -37.36 29.62
C ARG A 284 -0.46 -38.83 29.25
N GLN A 285 -0.47 -39.15 27.95
CA GLN A 285 -0.29 -40.55 27.51
C GLN A 285 1.12 -41.08 27.77
N SER A 286 2.16 -40.24 27.66
CA SER A 286 3.53 -40.61 27.99
C SER A 286 3.71 -40.81 29.50
N ALA A 287 3.04 -40.00 30.34
CA ALA A 287 3.07 -40.16 31.81
C ALA A 287 2.38 -41.45 32.30
N VAL A 288 1.33 -41.88 31.58
CA VAL A 288 0.62 -43.14 31.91
C VAL A 288 1.40 -44.40 31.46
N LYS A 289 2.30 -44.27 30.46
CA LYS A 289 3.11 -45.37 29.93
C LYS A 289 4.45 -45.60 30.66
N SER A 290 4.81 -44.79 31.63
CA SER A 290 5.94 -45.10 32.52
C SER A 290 5.42 -45.92 33.73
N PRO A 291 5.51 -47.27 33.70
CA PRO A 291 5.21 -48.07 34.90
C PRO A 291 6.31 -47.79 35.90
N SER A 292 5.90 -47.50 37.14
CA SER A 292 6.79 -47.52 38.30
C SER A 292 7.58 -48.83 38.32
N GLN A 293 8.90 -48.72 38.07
CA GLN A 293 9.85 -49.74 38.46
C GLN A 293 10.12 -49.62 39.94
#